data_d075c57bba3648304946e85a44aa8458
#
_entry.id   d075c57bba3648304946e85a44aa8458
#
_cell.length_a   1.000
_cell.length_b   1.000
_cell.length_c   1.000
_cell.angle_alpha   90.00
_cell.angle_beta   90.00
_cell.angle_gamma   90.00
#
_symmetry.space_group_name_H-M   'P 1'
#
loop_
_entity.id
_entity.type
_entity.pdbx_description
1 polymer ?
#
loop_
_entity_poly.entity_id
_entity_poly.type
_entity_poly.pdbx_seq_one_letter_code
_entity_poly.pdbx_strand_id
1 'polypeptide(L)'
;MPKVNPAGIRDLKDLAEPGVRVMLPLRSSPPGSGPVKGILKNSNLTDAVMKNMVANGSCVINMMCELVDGKGDASIIEKRLTTHDRFKDKIEYMPIDEKLIPPGPLTFTLNIMKYVKDERLANDFADFVCGTEGQEIFEKHGFTSIYSARGLELIERFGVKDV
;
A
#
# COMPACT_ATOMS: atom_id res chain seq x y z
N MET A 1 -10.01 1.59 -6.57
CA MET A 1 -11.41 1.37 -6.98
C MET A 1 -11.47 0.67 -8.32
N PRO A 2 -12.55 -0.01 -8.68
CA PRO A 2 -12.75 -0.52 -10.03
C PRO A 2 -12.67 0.60 -11.07
N LYS A 3 -12.15 0.32 -12.26
CA LYS A 3 -11.95 1.32 -13.33
C LYS A 3 -13.24 1.99 -13.80
N VAL A 4 -14.37 1.28 -13.69
CA VAL A 4 -15.70 1.83 -14.03
C VAL A 4 -16.26 2.79 -12.97
N ASN A 5 -15.63 2.84 -11.78
CA ASN A 5 -15.99 3.72 -10.67
C ASN A 5 -17.51 3.87 -10.45
N PRO A 6 -18.22 2.79 -10.14
CA PRO A 6 -19.69 2.80 -10.10
C PRO A 6 -20.26 3.73 -9.02
N ALA A 7 -19.51 4.01 -7.97
CA ALA A 7 -19.92 4.90 -6.89
C ALA A 7 -19.52 6.37 -7.13
N GLY A 8 -18.86 6.69 -8.25
CA GLY A 8 -18.48 8.07 -8.60
C GLY A 8 -17.46 8.70 -7.65
N ILE A 9 -16.61 7.88 -7.03
CA ILE A 9 -15.62 8.30 -6.02
C ILE A 9 -14.54 9.16 -6.68
N ARG A 10 -14.28 10.36 -6.14
CA ARG A 10 -13.29 11.33 -6.64
C ARG A 10 -12.32 11.80 -5.56
N ASP A 11 -12.66 11.58 -4.29
CA ASP A 11 -11.87 12.02 -3.15
C ASP A 11 -12.00 11.01 -2.01
N LEU A 12 -11.07 11.07 -1.06
CA LEU A 12 -11.10 10.23 0.15
C LEU A 12 -12.40 10.41 0.97
N LYS A 13 -12.94 11.62 1.00
CA LYS A 13 -14.20 11.92 1.72
C LYS A 13 -15.40 11.20 1.12
N ASP A 14 -15.38 10.90 -0.18
CA ASP A 14 -16.48 10.22 -0.85
C ASP A 14 -16.68 8.79 -0.31
N LEU A 15 -15.65 8.21 0.35
CA LEU A 15 -15.78 6.93 1.04
C LEU A 15 -16.76 6.97 2.23
N ALA A 16 -17.06 8.17 2.72
CA ALA A 16 -18.02 8.40 3.81
C ALA A 16 -19.47 8.62 3.31
N GLU A 17 -19.67 8.76 1.98
CA GLU A 17 -20.99 8.97 1.41
C GLU A 17 -21.90 7.75 1.60
N PRO A 18 -23.19 7.96 1.90
CA PRO A 18 -24.13 6.86 2.11
C PRO A 18 -24.22 5.95 0.87
N GLY A 19 -24.14 4.64 1.12
CA GLY A 19 -24.26 3.62 0.07
C GLY A 19 -22.96 3.24 -0.62
N VAL A 20 -21.86 3.93 -0.36
CA VAL A 20 -20.52 3.52 -0.83
C VAL A 20 -20.07 2.28 -0.05
N ARG A 21 -19.64 1.23 -0.75
CA ARG A 21 -19.18 -0.02 -0.16
C ARG A 21 -17.66 -0.03 -0.07
N VAL A 22 -17.15 0.17 1.13
CA VAL A 22 -15.70 0.28 1.39
C VAL A 22 -15.14 -1.06 1.88
N MET A 23 -14.00 -1.47 1.32
CA MET A 23 -13.26 -2.65 1.74
C MET A 23 -11.92 -2.19 2.33
N LEU A 24 -11.61 -2.55 3.58
CA LEU A 24 -10.41 -2.08 4.27
C LEU A 24 -9.52 -3.24 4.75
N PRO A 25 -8.19 -3.14 4.60
CA PRO A 25 -7.25 -4.17 5.04
C PRO A 25 -6.85 -4.03 6.52
N LEU A 26 -7.82 -3.80 7.41
CA LEU A 26 -7.52 -3.49 8.83
C LEU A 26 -7.05 -4.71 9.65
N ARG A 27 -7.21 -5.92 9.11
CA ARG A 27 -6.72 -7.18 9.68
C ARG A 27 -5.40 -7.64 9.05
N SER A 28 -4.87 -6.87 8.09
CA SER A 28 -3.55 -7.15 7.53
C SER A 28 -2.44 -6.86 8.56
N SER A 29 -1.21 -7.29 8.24
CA SER A 29 -0.03 -6.97 9.06
C SER A 29 0.13 -5.45 9.28
N PRO A 30 0.81 -5.02 10.36
CA PRO A 30 0.92 -3.60 10.70
C PRO A 30 1.35 -2.67 9.57
N PRO A 31 2.29 -3.03 8.67
CA PRO A 31 2.65 -2.19 7.54
C PRO A 31 1.48 -1.88 6.60
N GLY A 32 0.50 -2.79 6.47
CA GLY A 32 -0.68 -2.56 5.64
C GLY A 32 -1.82 -1.85 6.40
N SER A 33 -2.14 -2.30 7.61
CA SER A 33 -3.28 -1.78 8.37
C SER A 33 -3.00 -0.45 9.08
N GLY A 34 -1.76 -0.21 9.54
CA GLY A 34 -1.39 0.99 10.28
C GLY A 34 -1.62 2.28 9.50
N PRO A 35 -1.06 2.43 8.28
CA PRO A 35 -1.28 3.60 7.44
C PRO A 35 -2.76 3.87 7.16
N VAL A 36 -3.56 2.84 6.88
CA VAL A 36 -5.00 2.99 6.62
C VAL A 36 -5.73 3.58 7.83
N LYS A 37 -5.48 3.04 9.02
CA LYS A 37 -6.05 3.58 10.27
C LYS A 37 -5.61 5.03 10.50
N GLY A 38 -4.33 5.33 10.26
CA GLY A 38 -3.80 6.68 10.41
C GLY A 38 -4.43 7.68 9.44
N ILE A 39 -4.55 7.32 8.17
CA ILE A 39 -5.20 8.15 7.14
C ILE A 39 -6.64 8.48 7.53
N LEU A 40 -7.42 7.48 7.93
CA LEU A 40 -8.81 7.68 8.35
C LEU A 40 -8.92 8.56 9.60
N LYS A 41 -8.01 8.38 10.56
CA LYS A 41 -7.95 9.22 11.76
C LYS A 41 -7.59 10.67 11.42
N ASN A 42 -6.53 10.87 10.63
CA ASN A 42 -6.02 12.20 10.28
C ASN A 42 -6.98 12.98 9.38
N SER A 43 -7.83 12.28 8.62
CA SER A 43 -8.89 12.89 7.80
C SER A 43 -10.21 13.10 8.55
N ASN A 44 -10.31 12.65 9.81
CA ASN A 44 -11.56 12.65 10.61
C ASN A 44 -12.71 11.84 9.96
N LEU A 45 -12.38 10.84 9.14
CA LEU A 45 -13.37 10.04 8.42
C LEU A 45 -13.60 8.65 9.03
N THR A 46 -12.92 8.30 10.13
CA THR A 46 -12.95 6.95 10.71
C THR A 46 -14.38 6.43 10.88
N ASP A 47 -15.21 7.12 11.64
CA ASP A 47 -16.55 6.61 11.99
C ASP A 47 -17.48 6.53 10.77
N ALA A 48 -17.39 7.49 9.86
CA ALA A 48 -18.21 7.52 8.67
C ALA A 48 -17.83 6.41 7.68
N VAL A 49 -16.54 6.23 7.42
CA VAL A 49 -16.05 5.17 6.53
C VAL A 49 -16.26 3.77 7.13
N MET A 50 -16.12 3.63 8.47
CA MET A 50 -16.40 2.35 9.14
C MET A 50 -17.87 1.92 9.04
N LYS A 51 -18.83 2.86 8.96
CA LYS A 51 -20.24 2.54 8.68
C LYS A 51 -20.45 1.99 7.28
N ASN A 52 -19.64 2.41 6.33
CA ASN A 52 -19.67 1.98 4.94
C ASN A 52 -18.81 0.74 4.66
N MET A 53 -18.12 0.21 5.68
CA MET A 53 -17.23 -0.92 5.51
C MET A 53 -18.01 -2.23 5.33
N VAL A 54 -17.90 -2.82 4.14
CA VAL A 54 -18.54 -4.09 3.79
C VAL A 54 -17.60 -5.28 3.96
N ALA A 55 -16.28 -5.07 3.99
CA ALA A 55 -15.30 -6.12 4.21
C ALA A 55 -14.07 -5.60 4.96
N ASN A 56 -13.55 -6.44 5.86
CA ASN A 56 -12.33 -6.21 6.63
C ASN A 56 -11.34 -7.34 6.34
N GLY A 57 -10.40 -7.09 5.42
CA GLY A 57 -9.47 -8.08 4.90
C GLY A 57 -8.20 -8.23 5.72
N SER A 58 -7.64 -9.45 5.71
CA SER A 58 -6.28 -9.75 6.21
C SER A 58 -5.26 -9.91 5.07
N CYS A 59 -5.72 -10.18 3.86
CA CYS A 59 -4.90 -10.32 2.66
C CYS A 59 -5.32 -9.29 1.61
N VAL A 60 -4.42 -8.37 1.28
CA VAL A 60 -4.69 -7.28 0.34
C VAL A 60 -4.98 -7.82 -1.06
N ILE A 61 -4.26 -8.86 -1.51
CA ILE A 61 -4.47 -9.47 -2.83
C ILE A 61 -5.88 -10.06 -2.95
N ASN A 62 -6.34 -10.83 -1.94
CA ASN A 62 -7.68 -11.40 -1.96
C ASN A 62 -8.76 -10.32 -1.98
N MET A 63 -8.55 -9.27 -1.18
CA MET A 63 -9.47 -8.13 -1.15
C MET A 63 -9.52 -7.40 -2.50
N MET A 64 -8.39 -7.29 -3.20
CA MET A 64 -8.37 -6.72 -4.54
C MET A 64 -9.11 -7.60 -5.56
N CYS A 65 -9.02 -8.93 -5.46
CA CYS A 65 -9.83 -9.82 -6.30
C CYS A 65 -11.32 -9.56 -6.07
N GLU A 66 -11.74 -9.49 -4.81
CA GLU A 66 -13.13 -9.24 -4.45
C GLU A 66 -13.61 -7.85 -4.91
N LEU A 67 -12.73 -6.84 -4.86
CA LEU A 67 -13.03 -5.49 -5.37
C LEU A 67 -13.27 -5.51 -6.89
N VAL A 68 -12.40 -6.21 -7.64
CA VAL A 68 -12.57 -6.39 -9.10
C VAL A 68 -13.85 -7.18 -9.42
N ASP A 69 -14.23 -8.12 -8.57
CA ASP A 69 -15.48 -8.88 -8.70
C ASP A 69 -16.73 -8.09 -8.28
N GLY A 70 -16.58 -6.80 -7.97
CA GLY A 70 -17.70 -5.91 -7.65
C GLY A 70 -18.29 -6.07 -6.25
N LYS A 71 -17.58 -6.70 -5.31
CA LYS A 71 -18.03 -6.85 -3.92
C LYS A 71 -17.88 -5.57 -3.10
N GLY A 72 -17.18 -4.58 -3.62
CA GLY A 72 -17.00 -3.26 -3.04
C GLY A 72 -16.74 -2.20 -4.11
N ASP A 73 -16.77 -0.94 -3.70
CA ASP A 73 -16.60 0.19 -4.60
C ASP A 73 -15.21 0.82 -4.48
N ALA A 74 -14.60 0.74 -3.31
CA ALA A 74 -13.25 1.25 -3.08
C ALA A 74 -12.51 0.56 -1.94
N SER A 75 -11.18 0.73 -1.95
CA SER A 75 -10.28 0.33 -0.85
C SER A 75 -9.13 1.32 -0.72
N ILE A 76 -8.59 1.47 0.49
CA ILE A 76 -7.33 2.20 0.74
C ILE A 76 -6.21 1.16 0.80
N ILE A 77 -5.33 1.18 -0.18
CA ILE A 77 -4.26 0.20 -0.37
C ILE A 77 -3.03 0.81 -1.03
N GLU A 78 -1.98 0.01 -1.15
CA GLU A 78 -0.74 0.41 -1.81
C GLU A 78 -0.93 0.57 -3.33
N LYS A 79 -0.44 1.69 -3.88
CA LYS A 79 -0.48 2.01 -5.32
C LYS A 79 0.11 0.91 -6.19
N ARG A 80 1.18 0.21 -5.75
CA ARG A 80 1.85 -0.83 -6.53
C ARG A 80 0.92 -1.92 -7.06
N LEU A 81 -0.23 -2.14 -6.42
CA LEU A 81 -1.20 -3.13 -6.88
C LEU A 81 -1.86 -2.76 -8.21
N THR A 82 -1.80 -1.49 -8.62
CA THR A 82 -2.30 -1.07 -9.93
C THR A 82 -1.44 -1.56 -11.09
N THR A 83 -0.18 -1.91 -10.83
CA THR A 83 0.74 -2.46 -11.84
C THR A 83 0.76 -3.99 -11.87
N HIS A 84 0.13 -4.65 -10.90
CA HIS A 84 0.09 -6.10 -10.82
C HIS A 84 -0.76 -6.68 -11.95
N ASP A 85 -0.27 -7.71 -12.67
CA ASP A 85 -0.89 -8.28 -13.86
C ASP A 85 -2.37 -8.69 -13.68
N ARG A 86 -2.76 -9.12 -12.48
CA ARG A 86 -4.16 -9.50 -12.17
C ARG A 86 -5.11 -8.31 -12.13
N PHE A 87 -4.60 -7.10 -11.87
CA PHE A 87 -5.39 -5.92 -11.55
C PHE A 87 -5.18 -4.75 -12.51
N LYS A 88 -4.04 -4.72 -13.21
CA LYS A 88 -3.80 -3.70 -14.24
C LYS A 88 -4.98 -3.68 -15.21
N ASP A 89 -5.36 -2.52 -15.65
CA ASP A 89 -6.52 -2.25 -16.52
C ASP A 89 -7.91 -2.52 -15.93
N LYS A 90 -8.01 -3.09 -14.72
CA LYS A 90 -9.29 -3.34 -14.03
C LYS A 90 -9.58 -2.36 -12.91
N ILE A 91 -8.52 -1.75 -12.37
CA ILE A 91 -8.61 -0.79 -11.27
C ILE A 91 -7.94 0.51 -11.65
N GLU A 92 -8.38 1.57 -11.01
CA GLU A 92 -7.72 2.87 -11.01
C GLU A 92 -7.47 3.32 -9.57
N TYR A 93 -6.58 4.30 -9.40
CA TYR A 93 -6.27 4.84 -8.08
C TYR A 93 -6.41 6.36 -8.08
N MET A 94 -6.70 6.88 -6.90
CA MET A 94 -6.56 8.29 -6.57
C MET A 94 -5.49 8.43 -5.49
N PRO A 95 -4.56 9.37 -5.67
CA PRO A 95 -3.57 9.64 -4.63
C PRO A 95 -4.26 10.24 -3.39
N ILE A 96 -3.85 9.79 -2.21
CA ILE A 96 -4.25 10.36 -0.93
C ILE A 96 -3.22 11.43 -0.56
N ASP A 97 -3.68 12.58 -0.03
CA ASP A 97 -2.77 13.62 0.44
C ASP A 97 -1.77 13.04 1.46
N GLU A 98 -0.49 13.21 1.20
CA GLU A 98 0.58 12.69 2.03
C GLU A 98 0.56 13.23 3.46
N LYS A 99 -0.03 14.41 3.68
CA LYS A 99 -0.23 14.98 5.03
C LYS A 99 -1.12 14.12 5.91
N LEU A 100 -1.97 13.29 5.31
CA LEU A 100 -2.84 12.35 6.01
C LEU A 100 -2.13 11.05 6.37
N ILE A 101 -0.98 10.75 5.76
CA ILE A 101 -0.22 9.54 6.05
C ILE A 101 0.45 9.69 7.41
N PRO A 102 0.23 8.74 8.34
CA PRO A 102 0.85 8.82 9.67
C PRO A 102 2.38 8.72 9.56
N PRO A 103 3.12 9.36 10.48
CA PRO A 103 4.55 9.16 10.58
C PRO A 103 4.86 7.70 10.91
N GLY A 104 6.00 7.22 10.42
CA GLY A 104 6.48 5.87 10.69
C GLY A 104 7.11 5.23 9.47
N PRO A 105 7.80 4.11 9.66
CA PRO A 105 8.47 3.44 8.55
C PRO A 105 7.44 2.85 7.59
N LEU A 106 7.46 3.34 6.36
CA LEU A 106 6.69 2.82 5.23
C LEU A 106 7.59 2.17 4.18
N THR A 107 8.85 1.92 4.53
CA THR A 107 9.83 1.26 3.68
C THR A 107 9.80 -0.25 3.90
N PHE A 108 10.06 -1.00 2.84
CA PHE A 108 10.38 -2.41 2.95
C PHE A 108 11.83 -2.55 3.38
N THR A 109 12.09 -3.46 4.29
CA THR A 109 13.43 -3.76 4.80
C THR A 109 13.81 -5.20 4.47
N LEU A 110 15.07 -5.42 4.18
CA LEU A 110 15.66 -6.75 4.01
C LEU A 110 16.59 -7.01 5.17
N ASN A 111 16.45 -8.17 5.81
CA ASN A 111 17.30 -8.57 6.93
C ASN A 111 17.89 -9.96 6.68
N ILE A 112 19.19 -10.11 6.92
CA ILE A 112 19.86 -11.40 6.91
C ILE A 112 19.67 -12.05 8.28
N MET A 113 19.12 -13.26 8.30
CA MET A 113 18.83 -13.98 9.53
C MET A 113 20.11 -14.48 10.19
N LYS A 114 20.19 -14.40 11.53
CA LYS A 114 21.36 -14.84 12.32
C LYS A 114 21.82 -16.28 12.03
N TYR A 115 20.91 -17.15 11.63
CA TYR A 115 21.16 -18.58 11.42
C TYR A 115 21.26 -18.96 9.94
N VAL A 116 21.59 -18.01 9.06
CA VAL A 116 21.81 -18.30 7.64
C VAL A 116 22.97 -19.29 7.48
N LYS A 117 22.80 -20.29 6.62
CA LYS A 117 23.81 -21.32 6.41
C LYS A 117 24.97 -20.86 5.51
N ASP A 118 24.68 -20.01 4.54
CA ASP A 118 25.65 -19.41 3.63
C ASP A 118 25.53 -17.90 3.70
N GLU A 119 26.37 -17.32 4.57
CA GLU A 119 26.38 -15.88 4.83
C GLU A 119 26.83 -15.09 3.59
N ARG A 120 27.75 -15.64 2.81
CA ARG A 120 28.22 -15.00 1.58
C ARG A 120 27.08 -14.89 0.57
N LEU A 121 26.40 -15.99 0.29
CA LEU A 121 25.27 -15.98 -0.65
C LEU A 121 24.14 -15.05 -0.19
N ALA A 122 23.88 -14.99 1.11
CA ALA A 122 22.86 -14.09 1.66
C ALA A 122 23.24 -12.62 1.49
N ASN A 123 24.52 -12.26 1.69
CA ASN A 123 25.02 -10.90 1.44
C ASN A 123 24.99 -10.58 -0.05
N ASP A 124 25.48 -11.48 -0.93
CA ASP A 124 25.41 -11.29 -2.39
C ASP A 124 23.98 -11.03 -2.87
N PHE A 125 23.00 -11.75 -2.31
CA PHE A 125 21.58 -11.52 -2.60
C PHE A 125 21.08 -10.18 -2.06
N ALA A 126 21.47 -9.78 -0.86
CA ALA A 126 21.10 -8.49 -0.28
C ALA A 126 21.68 -7.33 -1.12
N ASP A 127 22.95 -7.46 -1.52
CA ASP A 127 23.62 -6.47 -2.38
C ASP A 127 22.94 -6.36 -3.76
N PHE A 128 22.54 -7.49 -4.34
CA PHE A 128 21.75 -7.49 -5.58
C PHE A 128 20.42 -6.77 -5.40
N VAL A 129 19.66 -7.11 -4.36
CA VAL A 129 18.34 -6.50 -4.08
C VAL A 129 18.44 -5.00 -3.84
N CYS A 130 19.46 -4.58 -3.10
CA CYS A 130 19.72 -3.16 -2.81
C CYS A 130 20.47 -2.44 -3.95
N GLY A 131 21.07 -3.17 -4.89
CA GLY A 131 21.80 -2.62 -6.02
C GLY A 131 20.87 -2.06 -7.11
N THR A 132 21.45 -1.36 -8.08
CA THR A 132 20.71 -0.69 -9.15
C THR A 132 19.80 -1.64 -9.93
N GLU A 133 20.31 -2.82 -10.30
CA GLU A 133 19.54 -3.81 -11.07
C GLU A 133 18.32 -4.31 -10.28
N GLY A 134 18.49 -4.66 -9.00
CA GLY A 134 17.37 -5.06 -8.14
C GLY A 134 16.35 -3.95 -7.97
N GLN A 135 16.79 -2.72 -7.81
CA GLN A 135 15.91 -1.56 -7.66
C GLN A 135 15.14 -1.23 -8.94
N GLU A 136 15.74 -1.41 -10.11
CA GLU A 136 15.03 -1.30 -11.40
C GLU A 136 13.91 -2.35 -11.53
N ILE A 137 14.15 -3.56 -11.05
CA ILE A 137 13.11 -4.60 -11.00
C ILE A 137 11.95 -4.15 -10.09
N PHE A 138 12.25 -3.63 -8.90
CA PHE A 138 11.21 -3.09 -8.02
C PHE A 138 10.41 -1.97 -8.66
N GLU A 139 11.04 -1.03 -9.36
CA GLU A 139 10.34 0.06 -10.08
C GLU A 139 9.37 -0.46 -11.14
N LYS A 140 9.77 -1.47 -11.92
CA LYS A 140 8.88 -2.13 -12.90
C LYS A 140 7.62 -2.72 -12.24
N HIS A 141 7.72 -3.08 -10.96
CA HIS A 141 6.60 -3.60 -10.17
C HIS A 141 5.88 -2.55 -9.31
N GLY A 142 6.11 -1.26 -9.58
CA GLY A 142 5.38 -0.16 -8.96
C GLY A 142 5.88 0.28 -7.59
N PHE A 143 7.07 -0.15 -7.19
CA PHE A 143 7.76 0.39 -6.03
C PHE A 143 8.57 1.64 -6.40
N THR A 144 8.98 2.39 -5.41
CA THR A 144 9.87 3.55 -5.60
C THR A 144 11.30 3.13 -5.25
N SER A 145 12.22 3.29 -6.20
CA SER A 145 13.63 2.98 -5.97
C SER A 145 14.24 3.88 -4.91
N ILE A 146 15.09 3.30 -4.07
CA ILE A 146 15.87 4.03 -3.06
C ILE A 146 16.85 5.03 -3.68
N TYR A 147 17.20 4.89 -4.96
CA TYR A 147 18.12 5.78 -5.66
C TYR A 147 17.42 6.93 -6.38
N SER A 148 16.10 6.90 -6.49
CA SER A 148 15.36 8.03 -7.07
C SER A 148 15.29 9.20 -6.09
N ALA A 149 15.19 10.44 -6.61
CA ALA A 149 15.00 11.62 -5.76
C ALA A 149 13.78 11.47 -4.83
N ARG A 150 12.71 10.87 -5.35
CA ARG A 150 11.50 10.60 -4.57
C ARG A 150 11.74 9.52 -3.51
N GLY A 151 12.50 8.48 -3.81
CA GLY A 151 12.86 7.42 -2.86
C GLY A 151 13.66 7.96 -1.69
N LEU A 152 14.66 8.78 -1.97
CA LEU A 152 15.48 9.44 -0.94
C LEU A 152 14.60 10.32 -0.02
N GLU A 153 13.73 11.15 -0.59
CA GLU A 153 12.78 11.96 0.19
C GLU A 153 11.89 11.10 1.09
N LEU A 154 11.34 10.01 0.55
CA LEU A 154 10.47 9.11 1.31
C LEU A 154 11.20 8.37 2.43
N ILE A 155 12.47 7.97 2.20
CA ILE A 155 13.30 7.35 3.24
C ILE A 155 13.59 8.36 4.35
N GLU A 156 13.88 9.61 4.02
CA GLU A 156 14.11 10.64 5.02
C GLU A 156 12.88 10.88 5.91
N ARG A 157 11.68 10.88 5.31
CA ARG A 157 10.41 11.16 6.02
C ARG A 157 9.83 9.94 6.74
N PHE A 158 9.88 8.78 6.14
CA PHE A 158 9.14 7.59 6.53
C PHE A 158 10.01 6.32 6.65
N GLY A 159 11.30 6.43 6.39
CA GLY A 159 12.22 5.31 6.46
C GLY A 159 12.52 4.88 7.90
N VAL A 160 13.06 3.67 8.04
CA VAL A 160 13.68 3.22 9.28
C VAL A 160 14.94 4.06 9.47
N LYS A 161 15.05 4.73 10.60
CA LYS A 161 16.28 5.44 11.00
C LYS A 161 17.08 4.50 11.89
N ASP A 162 18.37 4.42 11.62
CA ASP A 162 19.28 3.70 12.51
C ASP A 162 19.20 4.32 13.91
N VAL A 163 19.04 3.46 14.91
CA VAL A 163 18.90 3.83 16.32
C VAL A 163 20.27 3.72 16.98
#